data_ab8499b96a37c60b8b9c1ed88b63b8b2
#
_entry.id   ab8499b96a37c60b8b9c1ed88b63b8b2
#
_cell.length_a   1.000
_cell.length_b   1.000
_cell.length_c   1.000
_cell.angle_alpha   90.00
_cell.angle_beta   90.00
_cell.angle_gamma   90.00
#
_symmetry.space_group_name_H-M   'P 1'
#
loop_
_entity.id
_entity.type
_entity.pdbx_description
1 polymer ?
#
loop_
_entity_poly.entity_id
_entity_poly.type
_entity_poly.pdbx_seq_one_letter_code
_entity_poly.pdbx_strand_id
1 'polypeptide(L)'
;DTKCEIVAIGAKNKKKKRIINISKYKWINDFKSLNHLKPDLIIETIGGTGKYINDLYKYCLKNKISLITANKAQLAEKSDLFFEGFDKSNLFLGFEAAVLGAVPVIRTIEQSIYPSKINSIYGIFNGTTNYIISQMYETKISFKETLDQAIKNGFAEKDSSADLSGRDAMHKLVLLSNISFGKKFKFSNMYYDGIENIKLIDLEQGLK
;
A
#
# COMPACT_ATOMS: atom_id res chain seq x y z
N ASP A 1 -13.33 -21.87 -16.71
CA ASP A 1 -13.56 -21.35 -15.35
C ASP A 1 -12.46 -21.86 -14.44
N THR A 2 -11.52 -20.98 -14.08
CA THR A 2 -10.48 -21.32 -13.09
C THR A 2 -11.10 -21.27 -11.70
N LYS A 3 -11.26 -22.43 -11.06
CA LYS A 3 -11.72 -22.48 -9.67
C LYS A 3 -10.55 -22.18 -8.74
N CYS A 4 -10.68 -21.14 -7.91
CA CYS A 4 -9.73 -20.87 -6.83
C CYS A 4 -10.15 -21.67 -5.60
N GLU A 5 -9.21 -22.39 -4.99
CA GLU A 5 -9.39 -23.10 -3.73
C GLU A 5 -8.57 -22.44 -2.62
N ILE A 6 -9.20 -22.16 -1.49
CA ILE A 6 -8.50 -21.66 -0.31
C ILE A 6 -7.96 -22.85 0.49
N VAL A 7 -6.68 -23.12 0.35
CA VAL A 7 -6.00 -24.26 1.01
C VAL A 7 -5.64 -23.99 2.47
N ALA A 8 -5.45 -22.72 2.86
CA ALA A 8 -5.18 -22.34 4.24
C ALA A 8 -5.49 -20.86 4.51
N ILE A 9 -5.72 -20.54 5.77
CA ILE A 9 -5.86 -19.16 6.28
C ILE A 9 -4.93 -18.99 7.47
N GLY A 10 -4.23 -17.85 7.53
CA GLY A 10 -3.40 -17.44 8.66
C GLY A 10 -3.71 -16.02 9.11
N ALA A 11 -3.67 -15.78 10.41
CA ALA A 11 -3.73 -14.44 10.98
C ALA A 11 -3.20 -14.47 12.43
N LYS A 12 -2.88 -13.29 12.99
CA LYS A 12 -2.32 -13.14 14.33
C LYS A 12 -3.19 -13.78 15.43
N ASN A 13 -4.52 -13.71 15.31
CA ASN A 13 -5.45 -14.22 16.31
C ASN A 13 -6.53 -15.10 15.66
N LYS A 14 -6.45 -16.42 15.90
CA LYS A 14 -7.44 -17.39 15.40
C LYS A 14 -8.84 -17.18 16.00
N LYS A 15 -8.91 -16.77 17.28
CA LYS A 15 -10.17 -16.64 18.02
C LYS A 15 -10.91 -15.32 17.75
N LYS A 16 -10.31 -14.37 17.01
CA LYS A 16 -10.97 -13.11 16.68
C LYS A 16 -12.26 -13.40 15.90
N LYS A 17 -13.39 -12.84 16.38
CA LYS A 17 -14.69 -12.95 15.69
C LYS A 17 -14.58 -12.35 14.28
N ARG A 18 -15.09 -13.08 13.29
CA ARG A 18 -15.12 -12.70 11.87
C ARG A 18 -16.54 -12.77 11.34
N ILE A 19 -16.82 -12.02 10.30
CA ILE A 19 -18.13 -12.02 9.63
C ILE A 19 -18.37 -13.35 8.94
N ILE A 20 -17.30 -13.97 8.39
CA ILE A 20 -17.40 -15.26 7.70
C ILE A 20 -16.96 -16.43 8.59
N ASN A 21 -17.56 -17.59 8.39
CA ASN A 21 -17.13 -18.81 9.06
C ASN A 21 -15.89 -19.38 8.37
N ILE A 22 -14.77 -19.38 9.10
CA ILE A 22 -13.46 -19.87 8.62
C ILE A 22 -13.14 -21.30 9.12
N SER A 23 -14.02 -21.96 9.86
CA SER A 23 -13.75 -23.28 10.47
C SER A 23 -13.48 -24.38 9.46
N LYS A 24 -14.00 -24.24 8.24
CA LYS A 24 -13.79 -25.19 7.14
C LYS A 24 -12.41 -25.11 6.48
N TYR A 25 -11.65 -24.06 6.76
CA TYR A 25 -10.33 -23.88 6.18
C TYR A 25 -9.23 -24.32 7.14
N LYS A 26 -8.15 -24.86 6.61
CA LYS A 26 -6.96 -25.18 7.41
C LYS A 26 -6.35 -23.89 7.98
N TRP A 27 -6.16 -23.88 9.29
CA TRP A 27 -5.50 -22.75 9.95
C TRP A 27 -3.99 -22.95 10.01
N ILE A 28 -3.23 -21.90 9.66
CA ILE A 28 -1.77 -21.85 9.83
C ILE A 28 -1.39 -20.73 10.77
N ASN A 29 -0.37 -20.95 11.61
CA ASN A 29 0.20 -19.94 12.50
C ASN A 29 1.44 -19.29 11.90
N ASP A 30 2.07 -19.93 10.93
CA ASP A 30 3.28 -19.47 10.25
C ASP A 30 3.22 -19.92 8.78
N PHE A 31 3.68 -19.05 7.87
CA PHE A 31 3.73 -19.32 6.43
C PHE A 31 4.67 -20.50 6.09
N LYS A 32 5.64 -20.86 6.96
CA LYS A 32 6.49 -22.03 6.75
C LYS A 32 5.70 -23.35 6.73
N SER A 33 4.53 -23.37 7.37
CA SER A 33 3.61 -24.52 7.31
C SER A 33 3.03 -24.77 5.91
N LEU A 34 3.16 -23.79 4.99
CA LEU A 34 2.73 -23.90 3.60
C LEU A 34 3.57 -24.88 2.77
N ASN A 35 4.76 -25.28 3.23
CA ASN A 35 5.62 -26.24 2.52
C ASN A 35 4.89 -27.55 2.14
N HIS A 36 3.97 -28.00 2.99
CA HIS A 36 3.18 -29.21 2.76
C HIS A 36 1.93 -28.98 1.93
N LEU A 37 1.50 -27.73 1.79
CA LEU A 37 0.27 -27.37 1.08
C LEU A 37 0.53 -26.93 -0.37
N LYS A 38 1.76 -26.48 -0.65
CA LYS A 38 2.22 -26.05 -1.97
C LYS A 38 1.22 -25.14 -2.70
N PRO A 39 0.83 -24.00 -2.10
CA PRO A 39 -0.09 -23.08 -2.78
C PRO A 39 0.56 -22.47 -4.00
N ASP A 40 -0.21 -22.21 -5.04
CA ASP A 40 0.24 -21.47 -6.24
C ASP A 40 0.29 -19.97 -6.01
N LEU A 41 -0.53 -19.47 -5.08
CA LEU A 41 -0.72 -18.06 -4.81
C LEU A 41 -0.89 -17.81 -3.30
N ILE A 42 -0.25 -16.76 -2.81
CA ILE A 42 -0.48 -16.21 -1.48
C ILE A 42 -1.14 -14.82 -1.62
N ILE A 43 -2.19 -14.57 -0.84
CA ILE A 43 -2.82 -13.25 -0.68
C ILE A 43 -2.42 -12.71 0.70
N GLU A 44 -1.67 -11.62 0.72
CA GLU A 44 -1.14 -10.97 1.93
C GLU A 44 -1.88 -9.66 2.19
N THR A 45 -2.47 -9.57 3.39
CA THR A 45 -3.17 -8.38 3.90
C THR A 45 -2.74 -8.04 5.33
N ILE A 46 -1.52 -8.43 5.73
CA ILE A 46 -1.00 -8.23 7.08
C ILE A 46 -0.51 -6.79 7.26
N GLY A 47 0.20 -6.27 6.27
CA GLY A 47 0.79 -4.93 6.31
C GLY A 47 2.10 -4.85 7.11
N GLY A 48 2.71 -3.64 7.08
CA GLY A 48 3.98 -3.35 7.76
C GLY A 48 5.23 -3.82 7.02
N THR A 49 6.42 -3.47 7.55
CA THR A 49 7.73 -3.72 6.92
C THR A 49 8.65 -4.62 7.75
N GLY A 50 8.10 -5.29 8.76
CA GLY A 50 8.85 -6.11 9.69
C GLY A 50 9.47 -7.36 9.07
N LYS A 51 10.37 -7.99 9.85
CA LYS A 51 11.09 -9.21 9.45
C LYS A 51 10.16 -10.30 8.92
N TYR A 52 9.01 -10.54 9.59
CA TYR A 52 8.05 -11.57 9.20
C TYR A 52 7.55 -11.39 7.76
N ILE A 53 7.15 -10.17 7.38
CA ILE A 53 6.67 -9.87 6.03
C ILE A 53 7.79 -10.02 5.00
N ASN A 54 8.98 -9.52 5.32
CA ASN A 54 10.14 -9.67 4.46
C ASN A 54 10.49 -11.15 4.21
N ASP A 55 10.44 -11.98 5.26
CA ASP A 55 10.70 -13.41 5.16
C ASP A 55 9.59 -14.15 4.37
N LEU A 56 8.33 -13.73 4.50
CA LEU A 56 7.21 -14.25 3.71
C LEU A 56 7.42 -14.00 2.21
N TYR A 57 7.82 -12.79 1.83
CA TYR A 57 8.06 -12.46 0.42
C TYR A 57 9.23 -13.25 -0.16
N LYS A 58 10.34 -13.36 0.61
CA LYS A 58 11.47 -14.23 0.24
C LYS A 58 11.06 -15.71 0.13
N TYR A 59 10.16 -16.15 0.99
CA TYR A 59 9.58 -17.49 0.94
C TYR A 59 8.81 -17.71 -0.36
N CYS A 60 7.98 -16.74 -0.78
CA CYS A 60 7.28 -16.80 -2.05
C CYS A 60 8.25 -16.97 -3.24
N LEU A 61 9.27 -16.13 -3.31
CA LEU A 61 10.30 -16.20 -4.37
C LEU A 61 11.04 -17.55 -4.37
N LYS A 62 11.47 -18.00 -3.20
CA LYS A 62 12.21 -19.26 -3.06
C LYS A 62 11.40 -20.49 -3.48
N ASN A 63 10.09 -20.49 -3.18
CA ASN A 63 9.22 -21.61 -3.44
C ASN A 63 8.40 -21.46 -4.74
N LYS A 64 8.69 -20.44 -5.54
CA LYS A 64 8.01 -20.14 -6.81
C LYS A 64 6.50 -19.96 -6.66
N ILE A 65 6.10 -19.19 -5.64
CA ILE A 65 4.71 -18.90 -5.32
C ILE A 65 4.40 -17.46 -5.72
N SER A 66 3.34 -17.24 -6.49
CA SER A 66 2.84 -15.91 -6.84
C SER A 66 2.30 -15.19 -5.61
N LEU A 67 2.28 -13.85 -5.63
CA LEU A 67 1.87 -13.03 -4.48
C LEU A 67 0.87 -11.95 -4.91
N ILE A 68 -0.22 -11.82 -4.16
CA ILE A 68 -1.08 -10.64 -4.18
C ILE A 68 -0.94 -9.97 -2.82
N THR A 69 -0.72 -8.64 -2.80
CA THR A 69 -0.50 -7.91 -1.55
C THR A 69 -1.14 -6.54 -1.56
N ALA A 70 -1.65 -6.11 -0.40
CA ALA A 70 -2.08 -4.73 -0.13
C ALA A 70 -0.98 -3.92 0.58
N ASN A 71 0.21 -4.48 0.78
CA ASN A 71 1.27 -3.91 1.61
C ASN A 71 2.18 -2.95 0.83
N LYS A 72 1.71 -1.71 0.65
CA LYS A 72 2.47 -0.68 -0.07
C LYS A 72 3.82 -0.37 0.56
N ALA A 73 3.90 -0.34 1.89
CA ALA A 73 5.14 0.01 2.59
C ALA A 73 6.26 -1.00 2.30
N GLN A 74 5.98 -2.30 2.41
CA GLN A 74 6.95 -3.34 2.12
C GLN A 74 7.43 -3.30 0.67
N LEU A 75 6.49 -3.12 -0.28
CA LEU A 75 6.82 -3.03 -1.70
C LEU A 75 7.65 -1.79 -2.02
N ALA A 76 7.30 -0.62 -1.48
CA ALA A 76 8.00 0.64 -1.74
C ALA A 76 9.41 0.64 -1.12
N GLU A 77 9.55 0.19 0.13
CA GLU A 77 10.83 0.19 0.84
C GLU A 77 11.82 -0.88 0.32
N LYS A 78 11.33 -1.94 -0.32
CA LYS A 78 12.10 -3.04 -0.88
C LYS A 78 11.81 -3.27 -2.36
N SER A 79 11.50 -2.21 -3.08
CA SER A 79 11.05 -2.27 -4.48
C SER A 79 12.02 -3.04 -5.38
N ASP A 80 13.32 -2.79 -5.27
CA ASP A 80 14.34 -3.47 -6.07
C ASP A 80 14.30 -4.98 -5.91
N LEU A 81 14.16 -5.44 -4.64
CA LEU A 81 14.21 -6.86 -4.33
C LEU A 81 12.98 -7.59 -4.85
N PHE A 82 11.81 -6.99 -4.71
CA PHE A 82 10.57 -7.71 -4.98
C PHE A 82 10.12 -7.58 -6.43
N PHE A 83 10.11 -6.40 -7.02
CA PHE A 83 9.75 -6.28 -8.44
C PHE A 83 10.66 -7.10 -9.33
N GLU A 84 11.99 -6.94 -9.19
CA GLU A 84 12.94 -7.76 -9.97
C GLU A 84 12.87 -9.25 -9.61
N GLY A 85 12.69 -9.59 -8.34
CA GLY A 85 12.65 -10.97 -7.90
C GLY A 85 11.49 -11.74 -8.51
N PHE A 86 10.29 -11.15 -8.49
CA PHE A 86 9.10 -11.77 -9.08
C PHE A 86 9.18 -11.80 -10.61
N ASP A 87 9.63 -10.72 -11.24
CA ASP A 87 9.80 -10.65 -12.70
C ASP A 87 10.82 -11.68 -13.20
N LYS A 88 12.03 -11.71 -12.66
CA LYS A 88 13.08 -12.69 -13.02
C LYS A 88 12.65 -14.14 -12.78
N SER A 89 11.75 -14.37 -11.84
CA SER A 89 11.23 -15.70 -11.52
C SER A 89 10.00 -16.07 -12.34
N ASN A 90 9.52 -15.18 -13.21
CA ASN A 90 8.27 -15.32 -13.97
C ASN A 90 7.07 -15.63 -13.05
N LEU A 91 6.99 -14.93 -11.91
CA LEU A 91 5.93 -15.05 -10.92
C LEU A 91 5.04 -13.82 -10.94
N PHE A 92 3.76 -14.04 -10.77
CA PHE A 92 2.80 -12.93 -10.67
C PHE A 92 2.94 -12.19 -9.34
N LEU A 93 3.04 -10.86 -9.40
CA LEU A 93 2.99 -9.95 -8.26
C LEU A 93 1.83 -8.97 -8.45
N GLY A 94 0.70 -9.23 -7.78
CA GLY A 94 -0.48 -8.37 -7.81
C GLY A 94 -0.48 -7.41 -6.62
N PHE A 95 -0.59 -6.10 -6.86
CA PHE A 95 -0.56 -5.10 -5.78
C PHE A 95 -1.48 -3.90 -6.02
N GLU A 96 -2.53 -4.08 -6.80
CA GLU A 96 -3.55 -3.04 -7.07
C GLU A 96 -4.09 -2.42 -5.78
N ALA A 97 -4.40 -3.24 -4.77
CA ALA A 97 -4.91 -2.78 -3.48
C ALA A 97 -3.89 -2.00 -2.64
N ALA A 98 -2.61 -2.04 -2.99
CA ALA A 98 -1.55 -1.32 -2.27
C ALA A 98 -1.50 0.17 -2.61
N VAL A 99 -2.04 0.62 -3.74
CA VAL A 99 -1.89 2.01 -4.19
C VAL A 99 -3.18 2.78 -4.02
N LEU A 100 -4.12 2.86 -4.80
CA LEU A 100 -5.29 3.73 -4.68
C LEU A 100 -6.60 2.97 -4.33
N GLY A 101 -6.47 1.89 -3.56
CA GLY A 101 -7.61 1.11 -3.10
C GLY A 101 -8.43 0.52 -4.24
N ALA A 102 -9.66 0.96 -4.41
CA ALA A 102 -10.57 0.46 -5.45
C ALA A 102 -10.34 1.07 -6.84
N VAL A 103 -9.43 2.05 -6.99
CA VAL A 103 -9.10 2.66 -8.29
C VAL A 103 -8.10 1.77 -9.03
N PRO A 104 -8.42 1.26 -10.23
CA PRO A 104 -7.56 0.31 -10.95
C PRO A 104 -6.40 1.01 -11.67
N VAL A 105 -5.58 1.77 -10.94
CA VAL A 105 -4.53 2.62 -11.51
C VAL A 105 -3.36 1.81 -12.08
N ILE A 106 -2.93 0.75 -11.39
CA ILE A 106 -1.82 -0.10 -11.83
C ILE A 106 -2.20 -0.80 -13.13
N ARG A 107 -3.36 -1.45 -13.13
CA ARG A 107 -3.90 -2.11 -14.32
C ARG A 107 -4.08 -1.15 -15.48
N THR A 108 -4.54 0.07 -15.22
CA THR A 108 -4.68 1.09 -16.27
C THR A 108 -3.33 1.46 -16.87
N ILE A 109 -2.29 1.65 -16.05
CA ILE A 109 -0.93 1.95 -16.53
C ILE A 109 -0.39 0.78 -17.37
N GLU A 110 -0.46 -0.43 -16.85
CA GLU A 110 0.14 -1.61 -17.48
C GLU A 110 -0.59 -2.09 -18.74
N GLN A 111 -1.92 -1.99 -18.76
CA GLN A 111 -2.73 -2.60 -19.84
C GLN A 111 -3.34 -1.59 -20.82
N SER A 112 -3.60 -0.36 -20.40
CA SER A 112 -4.31 0.61 -21.23
C SER A 112 -3.41 1.73 -21.75
N ILE A 113 -2.42 2.17 -20.97
CA ILE A 113 -1.52 3.26 -21.35
C ILE A 113 -0.27 2.73 -22.08
N TYR A 114 0.15 1.51 -21.77
CA TYR A 114 1.23 0.87 -22.50
C TYR A 114 0.81 0.58 -23.99
N PRO A 115 1.61 0.92 -24.99
CA PRO A 115 3.02 1.31 -24.97
C PRO A 115 3.30 2.82 -24.94
N SER A 116 2.37 3.67 -24.54
CA SER A 116 2.57 5.12 -24.49
C SER A 116 3.63 5.51 -23.46
N LYS A 117 4.38 6.57 -23.76
CA LYS A 117 5.39 7.09 -22.83
C LYS A 117 4.74 8.02 -21.80
N ILE A 118 4.83 7.67 -20.55
CA ILE A 118 4.42 8.53 -19.43
C ILE A 118 5.58 9.49 -19.14
N ASN A 119 5.31 10.81 -19.15
CA ASN A 119 6.32 11.84 -18.89
C ASN A 119 6.28 12.32 -17.42
N SER A 120 5.11 12.35 -16.80
CA SER A 120 4.93 12.80 -15.42
C SER A 120 3.73 12.13 -14.75
N ILE A 121 3.76 12.07 -13.43
CA ILE A 121 2.66 11.66 -12.56
C ILE A 121 2.49 12.71 -11.49
N TYR A 122 1.27 13.19 -11.32
CA TYR A 122 0.90 14.09 -10.23
C TYR A 122 -0.54 13.81 -9.81
N GLY A 123 -0.87 14.14 -8.55
CA GLY A 123 -2.22 13.94 -8.03
C GLY A 123 -2.27 14.01 -6.51
N ILE A 124 -3.46 13.74 -5.98
CA ILE A 124 -3.72 13.65 -4.54
C ILE A 124 -3.61 12.18 -4.15
N PHE A 125 -2.55 11.83 -3.42
CA PHE A 125 -2.26 10.44 -3.05
C PHE A 125 -2.73 10.06 -1.64
N ASN A 126 -3.15 11.04 -0.84
CA ASN A 126 -3.62 10.79 0.53
C ASN A 126 -4.89 11.58 0.83
N GLY A 127 -5.95 10.87 1.24
CA GLY A 127 -7.27 11.46 1.52
C GLY A 127 -7.30 12.26 2.83
N THR A 128 -6.59 11.81 3.86
CA THR A 128 -6.53 12.46 5.17
C THR A 128 -5.91 13.84 5.07
N THR A 129 -4.73 13.95 4.43
CA THR A 129 -4.05 15.24 4.25
C THR A 129 -4.83 16.17 3.35
N ASN A 130 -5.43 15.65 2.28
CA ASN A 130 -6.31 16.44 1.43
C ASN A 130 -7.50 17.00 2.20
N TYR A 131 -8.17 16.19 3.02
CA TYR A 131 -9.27 16.64 3.87
C TYR A 131 -8.82 17.75 4.82
N ILE A 132 -7.70 17.56 5.53
CA ILE A 132 -7.19 18.52 6.50
C ILE A 132 -6.87 19.86 5.83
N ILE A 133 -6.11 19.86 4.75
CA ILE A 133 -5.73 21.08 4.03
C ILE A 133 -6.97 21.79 3.47
N SER A 134 -7.90 21.07 2.86
CA SER A 134 -9.14 21.64 2.34
C SER A 134 -9.99 22.29 3.44
N GLN A 135 -10.16 21.60 4.57
CA GLN A 135 -10.94 22.13 5.70
C GLN A 135 -10.28 23.34 6.35
N MET A 136 -8.95 23.32 6.55
CA MET A 136 -8.21 24.51 7.01
C MET A 136 -8.45 25.70 6.10
N TYR A 137 -8.37 25.50 4.79
CA TYR A 137 -8.58 26.54 3.81
C TYR A 137 -10.01 27.09 3.83
N GLU A 138 -11.01 26.23 3.83
CA GLU A 138 -12.43 26.59 3.77
C GLU A 138 -12.94 27.24 5.06
N THR A 139 -12.60 26.65 6.21
CA THR A 139 -13.16 27.05 7.51
C THR A 139 -12.29 28.00 8.31
N LYS A 140 -11.05 28.23 7.87
CA LYS A 140 -10.06 29.12 8.53
C LYS A 140 -9.74 28.73 9.96
N ILE A 141 -9.91 27.45 10.31
CA ILE A 141 -9.51 26.89 11.61
C ILE A 141 -8.07 26.35 11.56
N SER A 142 -7.47 26.16 12.74
CA SER A 142 -6.08 25.71 12.87
C SER A 142 -5.91 24.24 12.41
N PHE A 143 -4.68 23.86 12.07
CA PHE A 143 -4.30 22.47 11.77
C PHE A 143 -4.75 21.50 12.87
N LYS A 144 -4.49 21.86 14.15
CA LYS A 144 -4.83 21.01 15.28
C LYS A 144 -6.34 20.76 15.38
N GLU A 145 -7.14 21.82 15.30
CA GLU A 145 -8.60 21.71 15.36
C GLU A 145 -9.14 20.89 14.18
N THR A 146 -8.58 21.07 13.00
CA THR A 146 -8.97 20.31 11.82
C THR A 146 -8.62 18.84 11.94
N LEU A 147 -7.45 18.52 12.49
CA LEU A 147 -7.03 17.13 12.73
C LEU A 147 -7.95 16.45 13.75
N ASP A 148 -8.30 17.13 14.86
CA ASP A 148 -9.23 16.61 15.86
C ASP A 148 -10.61 16.33 15.24
N GLN A 149 -11.08 17.21 14.38
CA GLN A 149 -12.33 17.00 13.63
C GLN A 149 -12.22 15.83 12.64
N ALA A 150 -11.11 15.70 11.93
CA ALA A 150 -10.86 14.59 11.00
C ALA A 150 -10.90 13.23 11.72
N ILE A 151 -10.27 13.14 12.90
CA ILE A 151 -10.31 11.93 13.73
C ILE A 151 -11.73 11.63 14.21
N LYS A 152 -12.44 12.64 14.71
CA LYS A 152 -13.82 12.50 15.19
C LYS A 152 -14.79 12.03 14.10
N ASN A 153 -14.60 12.52 12.88
CA ASN A 153 -15.44 12.22 11.73
C ASN A 153 -14.99 10.96 10.95
N GLY A 154 -13.89 10.32 11.36
CA GLY A 154 -13.39 9.08 10.75
C GLY A 154 -12.59 9.29 9.45
N PHE A 155 -12.18 10.52 9.13
CA PHE A 155 -11.29 10.84 8.00
C PHE A 155 -9.81 10.66 8.33
N ALA A 156 -9.46 10.63 9.61
CA ALA A 156 -8.12 10.31 10.11
C ALA A 156 -8.20 9.21 11.18
N GLU A 157 -7.22 8.32 11.19
CA GLU A 157 -7.03 7.37 12.29
C GLU A 157 -6.41 8.09 13.51
N LYS A 158 -6.51 7.48 14.71
CA LYS A 158 -5.87 8.04 15.93
C LYS A 158 -4.36 8.19 15.77
N ASP A 159 -3.73 7.23 15.09
CA ASP A 159 -2.34 7.33 14.65
C ASP A 159 -2.31 7.60 13.14
N SER A 160 -2.30 8.86 12.79
CA SER A 160 -2.23 9.37 11.42
C SER A 160 -0.82 9.85 11.03
N SER A 161 0.20 9.51 11.81
CA SER A 161 1.58 9.97 11.62
C SER A 161 2.13 9.69 10.22
N ALA A 162 1.83 8.52 9.66
CA ALA A 162 2.26 8.16 8.30
C ALA A 162 1.58 9.01 7.22
N ASP A 163 0.33 9.43 7.44
CA ASP A 163 -0.40 10.32 6.54
C ASP A 163 0.19 11.73 6.63
N LEU A 164 0.26 12.27 7.85
CA LEU A 164 0.66 13.65 8.12
C LEU A 164 2.10 13.95 7.72
N SER A 165 3.01 12.98 7.90
CA SER A 165 4.41 13.11 7.49
C SER A 165 4.64 13.00 5.97
N GLY A 166 3.61 12.66 5.19
CA GLY A 166 3.73 12.42 3.74
C GLY A 166 4.26 11.04 3.36
N ARG A 167 4.60 10.19 4.33
CA ARG A 167 5.18 8.86 4.08
C ARG A 167 4.23 7.94 3.31
N ASP A 168 2.94 7.99 3.61
CA ASP A 168 1.91 7.22 2.89
C ASP A 168 1.84 7.61 1.40
N ALA A 169 1.80 8.90 1.13
CA ALA A 169 1.80 9.42 -0.24
C ALA A 169 3.08 9.03 -1.00
N MET A 170 4.24 9.11 -0.33
CA MET A 170 5.52 8.72 -0.90
C MET A 170 5.58 7.23 -1.23
N HIS A 171 5.08 6.33 -0.37
CA HIS A 171 5.02 4.90 -0.69
C HIS A 171 4.24 4.65 -1.98
N LYS A 172 3.08 5.31 -2.15
CA LYS A 172 2.28 5.20 -3.37
C LYS A 172 2.99 5.73 -4.60
N LEU A 173 3.65 6.89 -4.46
CA LEU A 173 4.39 7.52 -5.55
C LEU A 173 5.57 6.66 -6.00
N VAL A 174 6.33 6.04 -5.08
CA VAL A 174 7.42 5.11 -5.42
C VAL A 174 6.90 3.96 -6.27
N LEU A 175 5.78 3.35 -5.88
CA LEU A 175 5.20 2.23 -6.63
C LEU A 175 4.75 2.65 -8.02
N LEU A 176 4.00 3.74 -8.13
CA LEU A 176 3.54 4.27 -9.41
C LEU A 176 4.69 4.67 -10.32
N SER A 177 5.74 5.30 -9.76
CA SER A 177 6.93 5.70 -10.53
C SER A 177 7.67 4.50 -11.11
N ASN A 178 7.79 3.41 -10.34
CA ASN A 178 8.44 2.19 -10.82
C ASN A 178 7.72 1.58 -12.03
N ILE A 179 6.38 1.47 -11.97
CA ILE A 179 5.60 0.91 -13.08
C ILE A 179 5.53 1.85 -14.29
N SER A 180 5.42 3.16 -14.06
CA SER A 180 5.17 4.12 -15.14
C SER A 180 6.41 4.49 -15.94
N PHE A 181 7.57 4.53 -15.29
CA PHE A 181 8.80 5.00 -15.93
C PHE A 181 9.80 3.88 -16.24
N GLY A 182 9.48 2.63 -15.88
CA GLY A 182 10.38 1.47 -16.09
C GLY A 182 11.74 1.62 -15.40
N LYS A 183 11.84 2.46 -14.37
CA LYS A 183 13.06 2.79 -13.62
C LYS A 183 12.94 2.29 -12.19
N LYS A 184 14.09 2.11 -11.54
CA LYS A 184 14.17 1.64 -10.15
C LYS A 184 14.19 2.82 -9.19
N PHE A 185 13.03 3.32 -8.85
CA PHE A 185 12.88 4.36 -7.83
C PHE A 185 12.94 3.73 -6.45
N LYS A 186 13.86 4.22 -5.61
CA LYS A 186 14.03 3.75 -4.22
C LYS A 186 13.41 4.77 -3.27
N PHE A 187 12.69 4.29 -2.29
CA PHE A 187 12.11 5.14 -1.24
C PHE A 187 13.18 6.02 -0.56
N SER A 188 14.37 5.46 -0.32
CA SER A 188 15.50 6.18 0.31
C SER A 188 16.05 7.35 -0.49
N ASN A 189 15.78 7.42 -1.79
CA ASN A 189 16.34 8.43 -2.70
C ASN A 189 15.31 9.52 -3.05
N MET A 190 14.12 9.47 -2.45
CA MET A 190 13.05 10.43 -2.75
C MET A 190 12.85 11.38 -1.58
N TYR A 191 12.63 12.64 -1.92
CA TYR A 191 12.26 13.65 -0.94
C TYR A 191 10.75 13.65 -0.73
N TYR A 192 10.32 13.78 0.51
CA TYR A 192 8.93 14.01 0.88
C TYR A 192 8.88 14.86 2.15
N ASP A 193 7.79 15.59 2.31
CA ASP A 193 7.55 16.42 3.47
C ASP A 193 6.10 16.25 3.94
N GLY A 194 5.87 16.58 5.21
CA GLY A 194 4.57 16.49 5.87
C GLY A 194 3.81 17.81 5.83
N ILE A 195 2.57 17.74 6.31
CA ILE A 195 1.69 18.91 6.41
C ILE A 195 1.62 19.51 7.83
N GLU A 196 2.33 18.93 8.79
CA GLU A 196 2.21 19.29 10.21
C GLU A 196 2.63 20.72 10.53
N ASN A 197 3.51 21.28 9.70
CA ASN A 197 4.02 22.65 9.83
C ASN A 197 3.26 23.68 9.00
N ILE A 198 2.28 23.27 8.19
CA ILE A 198 1.48 24.16 7.36
C ILE A 198 0.55 25.00 8.22
N LYS A 199 0.59 26.31 8.05
CA LYS A 199 -0.25 27.30 8.73
C LYS A 199 -1.28 27.88 7.76
N LEU A 200 -2.34 28.47 8.29
CA LEU A 200 -3.37 29.13 7.48
C LEU A 200 -2.79 30.20 6.54
N ILE A 201 -1.82 30.95 7.02
CA ILE A 201 -1.16 32.00 6.21
C ILE A 201 -0.47 31.40 4.98
N ASP A 202 0.11 30.20 5.08
CA ASP A 202 0.77 29.53 3.97
C ASP A 202 -0.25 29.17 2.87
N LEU A 203 -1.44 28.71 3.29
CA LEU A 203 -2.54 28.37 2.36
C LEU A 203 -3.12 29.61 1.68
N GLU A 204 -3.19 30.74 2.38
CA GLU A 204 -3.68 32.01 1.82
C GLU A 204 -2.67 32.65 0.84
N GLN A 205 -1.39 32.46 1.08
CA GLN A 205 -0.33 32.97 0.20
C GLN A 205 -0.09 32.09 -1.03
N GLY A 206 -0.29 30.79 -0.93
CA GLY A 206 -0.08 29.85 -2.03
C GLY A 206 -1.06 30.01 -3.19
N LEU A 207 -2.10 30.85 -3.05
CA LEU A 207 -3.10 31.16 -4.09
C LEU A 207 -2.84 32.52 -4.79
N LYS A 208 -1.84 33.26 -4.36
CA LYS A 208 -1.41 34.53 -4.99
C LYS A 208 -0.27 34.29 -5.97
#